data_4f62f9b56d1d9d5f8ff733020255fa61
#
_entry.id   4f62f9b56d1d9d5f8ff733020255fa61
#
_cell.length_a   1.000
_cell.length_b   1.000
_cell.length_c   1.000
_cell.angle_alpha   90.00
_cell.angle_beta   90.00
_cell.angle_gamma   90.00
#
_symmetry.space_group_name_H-M   'P 1'
#
loop_
_entity.id
_entity.type
_entity.pdbx_description
1 polymer ?
#
loop_
_entity_poly.entity_id
_entity_poly.type
_entity_poly.pdbx_seq_one_letter_code
_entity_poly.pdbx_strand_id
1 'polypeptide(L)'
;MKQAYIAGPLFDDHEREYLVKIADIVESFGFNTFLPHRDAGLVTGDFTFEKKVKIFDVDMEFLEPAELVVALLTGRDVDSGTAAEIGYAFKSGKRLIGLSANTIKPINNFVWGLSLIHI
;
A
#
# COMPACT_ATOMS: atom_id res chain seq x y z
N MET A 1 -20.31 1.17 -0.32
CA MET A 1 -19.29 0.26 -0.85
C MET A 1 -18.06 0.31 0.03
N LYS A 2 -17.47 -0.82 0.33
CA LYS A 2 -16.31 -0.92 1.23
C LYS A 2 -15.07 -0.35 0.56
N GLN A 3 -14.21 0.30 1.34
CA GLN A 3 -12.99 0.94 0.87
C GLN A 3 -11.77 0.06 1.16
N ALA A 4 -10.88 -0.06 0.19
CA ALA A 4 -9.60 -0.72 0.33
C ALA A 4 -8.48 0.22 -0.10
N TYR A 5 -7.37 0.15 0.62
CA TYR A 5 -6.16 0.90 0.32
C TYR A 5 -5.09 -0.07 -0.17
N ILE A 6 -4.48 0.23 -1.29
CA ILE A 6 -3.43 -0.61 -1.87
C ILE A 6 -2.09 0.04 -1.58
N ALA A 7 -1.30 -0.60 -0.74
CA ALA A 7 0.01 -0.11 -0.33
C ALA A 7 1.12 -0.90 -1.03
N GLY A 8 2.16 -0.22 -1.45
CA GLY A 8 3.29 -0.90 -2.08
C GLY A 8 4.30 0.08 -2.66
N PRO A 9 5.45 -0.43 -3.12
CA PRO A 9 6.46 0.41 -3.74
C PRO A 9 5.99 0.94 -5.09
N LEU A 10 6.28 2.21 -5.37
CA LEU A 10 5.83 2.92 -6.57
C LEU A 10 7.01 3.42 -7.43
N PHE A 11 8.19 2.82 -7.26
CA PHE A 11 9.43 3.38 -7.79
C PHE A 11 9.63 3.14 -9.29
N ASP A 12 9.11 2.03 -9.82
CA ASP A 12 9.27 1.70 -11.23
C ASP A 12 7.96 1.21 -11.86
N ASP A 13 8.00 1.07 -13.20
CA ASP A 13 6.81 0.69 -13.96
C ASP A 13 6.33 -0.72 -13.62
N HIS A 14 7.24 -1.64 -13.33
CA HIS A 14 6.87 -3.02 -12.99
C HIS A 14 6.10 -3.07 -11.67
N GLU A 15 6.56 -2.32 -10.68
CA GLU A 15 5.89 -2.22 -9.38
C GLU A 15 4.50 -1.62 -9.53
N ARG A 16 4.41 -0.50 -10.27
CA ARG A 16 3.14 0.19 -10.52
C ARG A 16 2.14 -0.69 -11.27
N GLU A 17 2.59 -1.40 -12.30
CA GLU A 17 1.72 -2.31 -13.07
C GLU A 17 1.21 -3.47 -12.21
N TYR A 18 2.07 -4.02 -11.35
CA TYR A 18 1.68 -5.10 -10.46
C TYR A 18 0.63 -4.62 -9.44
N LEU A 19 0.80 -3.42 -8.92
CA LEU A 19 -0.17 -2.84 -7.99
C LEU A 19 -1.52 -2.58 -8.65
N VAL A 20 -1.54 -2.18 -9.92
CA VAL A 20 -2.80 -2.03 -10.67
C VAL A 20 -3.52 -3.37 -10.78
N LYS A 21 -2.79 -4.45 -11.04
CA LYS A 21 -3.38 -5.80 -11.08
C LYS A 21 -3.97 -6.21 -9.74
N ILE A 22 -3.28 -5.89 -8.64
CA ILE A 22 -3.79 -6.15 -7.29
C ILE A 22 -5.09 -5.36 -7.08
N ALA A 23 -5.10 -4.08 -7.43
CA ALA A 23 -6.28 -3.23 -7.29
C ALA A 23 -7.46 -3.79 -8.10
N ASP A 24 -7.23 -4.21 -9.33
CA ASP A 24 -8.28 -4.80 -10.18
C ASP A 24 -8.89 -6.05 -9.55
N ILE A 25 -8.06 -6.90 -8.97
CA ILE A 25 -8.53 -8.11 -8.29
C ILE A 25 -9.36 -7.74 -7.05
N VAL A 26 -8.89 -6.80 -6.25
CA VAL A 26 -9.62 -6.35 -5.06
C VAL A 26 -10.96 -5.73 -5.44
N GLU A 27 -10.99 -4.92 -6.50
CA GLU A 27 -12.22 -4.32 -7.02
C GLU A 27 -13.22 -5.38 -7.48
N SER A 28 -12.73 -6.51 -8.01
CA SER A 28 -13.60 -7.60 -8.44
C SER A 28 -14.38 -8.24 -7.29
N PHE A 29 -13.95 -8.03 -6.06
CA PHE A 29 -14.65 -8.48 -4.85
C PHE A 29 -15.60 -7.43 -4.26
N GLY A 30 -15.82 -6.33 -4.95
CA GLY A 30 -16.80 -5.33 -4.56
C GLY A 30 -16.25 -4.17 -3.72
N PHE A 31 -14.93 -4.00 -3.67
CA PHE A 31 -14.31 -2.88 -2.98
C PHE A 31 -14.08 -1.71 -3.92
N ASN A 32 -14.16 -0.49 -3.39
CA ASN A 32 -13.52 0.66 -4.01
C ASN A 32 -12.08 0.67 -3.57
N THR A 33 -11.13 0.86 -4.48
CA THR A 33 -9.72 0.87 -4.14
C THR A 33 -9.12 2.26 -4.33
N PHE A 34 -8.19 2.59 -3.46
CA PHE A 34 -7.28 3.71 -3.66
C PHE A 34 -5.88 3.16 -3.90
N LEU A 35 -5.29 3.56 -5.01
CA LEU A 35 -3.94 3.22 -5.40
C LEU A 35 -3.17 4.54 -5.65
N PRO A 36 -2.17 4.88 -4.82
CA PRO A 36 -1.60 6.23 -4.82
C PRO A 36 -1.16 6.76 -6.18
N HIS A 37 -0.42 5.96 -6.96
CA HIS A 37 0.08 6.46 -8.25
C HIS A 37 -1.01 6.60 -9.32
N ARG A 38 -2.07 5.80 -9.25
CA ARG A 38 -3.19 5.86 -10.19
C ARG A 38 -4.14 7.00 -9.85
N ASP A 39 -4.44 7.16 -8.57
CA ASP A 39 -5.56 8.00 -8.12
C ASP A 39 -5.12 9.37 -7.60
N ALA A 40 -3.89 9.49 -7.12
CA ALA A 40 -3.31 10.75 -6.65
C ALA A 40 -2.24 11.32 -7.59
N GLY A 41 -1.84 10.54 -8.60
CA GLY A 41 -0.81 10.91 -9.55
C GLY A 41 0.59 10.68 -9.06
N LEU A 42 1.53 10.58 -10.01
CA LEU A 42 2.95 10.47 -9.71
C LEU A 42 3.54 11.87 -9.51
N VAL A 43 4.32 12.02 -8.46
CA VAL A 43 5.09 13.24 -8.24
C VAL A 43 6.42 13.10 -8.97
N THR A 44 6.64 13.95 -9.95
CA THR A 44 7.90 14.05 -10.69
C THR A 44 8.59 15.37 -10.36
N GLY A 45 9.92 15.36 -10.38
CA GLY A 45 10.71 16.54 -10.06
C GLY A 45 11.00 16.70 -8.58
N ASP A 46 11.26 17.93 -8.16
CA ASP A 46 11.67 18.21 -6.78
C ASP A 46 10.53 18.00 -5.77
N PHE A 47 10.85 17.35 -4.69
CA PHE A 47 9.92 17.18 -3.58
C PHE A 47 9.98 18.42 -2.68
N THR A 48 9.13 19.40 -2.98
CA THR A 48 8.97 20.57 -2.12
C THR A 48 8.20 20.20 -0.85
N PHE A 49 8.32 21.04 0.17
CA PHE A 49 7.56 20.87 1.40
C PHE A 49 6.05 20.75 1.12
N GLU A 50 5.53 21.65 0.27
CA GLU A 50 4.12 21.66 -0.08
C GLU A 50 3.67 20.36 -0.75
N LYS A 51 4.49 19.82 -1.67
CA LYS A 51 4.19 18.55 -2.33
C LYS A 51 4.19 17.38 -1.34
N LYS A 52 5.12 17.36 -0.40
CA LYS A 52 5.18 16.31 0.62
C LYS A 52 3.95 16.32 1.51
N VAL A 53 3.54 17.48 1.96
CA VAL A 53 2.33 17.64 2.79
C VAL A 53 1.10 17.17 2.02
N LYS A 54 0.98 17.58 0.77
CA LYS A 54 -0.16 17.22 -0.07
C LYS A 54 -0.25 15.70 -0.28
N ILE A 55 0.88 15.05 -0.57
CA ILE A 55 0.91 13.59 -0.76
C ILE A 55 0.48 12.90 0.53
N PHE A 56 1.03 13.29 1.65
CA PHE A 56 0.67 12.73 2.95
C PHE A 56 -0.83 12.90 3.23
N ASP A 57 -1.36 14.09 3.02
CA ASP A 57 -2.76 14.39 3.29
C ASP A 57 -3.70 13.56 2.40
N VAL A 58 -3.38 13.41 1.12
CA VAL A 58 -4.17 12.60 0.20
C VAL A 58 -4.11 11.13 0.59
N ASP A 59 -2.92 10.61 0.90
CA ASP A 59 -2.79 9.23 1.32
C ASP A 59 -3.61 8.96 2.59
N MET A 60 -3.54 9.86 3.57
CA MET A 60 -4.31 9.73 4.81
C MET A 60 -5.82 9.85 4.58
N GLU A 61 -6.24 10.70 3.65
CA GLU A 61 -7.65 10.85 3.31
C GLU A 61 -8.28 9.53 2.85
N PHE A 62 -7.51 8.70 2.15
CA PHE A 62 -7.99 7.41 1.65
C PHE A 62 -7.63 6.23 2.55
N LEU A 63 -6.55 6.34 3.33
CA LEU A 63 -6.17 5.29 4.27
C LEU A 63 -7.10 5.26 5.48
N GLU A 64 -7.47 6.41 6.01
CA GLU A 64 -8.30 6.52 7.21
C GLU A 64 -9.64 5.79 7.09
N PRO A 65 -10.43 5.98 6.01
CA PRO A 65 -11.72 5.28 5.87
C PRO A 65 -11.59 3.84 5.40
N ALA A 66 -10.43 3.38 4.99
CA ALA A 66 -10.27 2.02 4.44
C ALA A 66 -10.52 0.96 5.51
N GLU A 67 -11.27 -0.06 5.17
CA GLU A 67 -11.52 -1.23 6.02
C GLU A 67 -10.47 -2.31 5.78
N LEU A 68 -9.88 -2.33 4.59
CA LEU A 68 -8.92 -3.32 4.15
C LEU A 68 -7.69 -2.61 3.59
N VAL A 69 -6.52 -3.08 3.99
CA VAL A 69 -5.25 -2.66 3.38
C VAL A 69 -4.61 -3.90 2.78
N VAL A 70 -4.34 -3.84 1.47
CA VAL A 70 -3.61 -4.89 0.76
C VAL A 70 -2.23 -4.32 0.44
N ALA A 71 -1.20 -4.93 0.98
CA ALA A 71 0.15 -4.42 0.92
C ALA A 71 1.07 -5.37 0.16
N LEU A 72 1.77 -4.84 -0.83
CA LEU A 72 2.81 -5.57 -1.54
C LEU A 72 4.12 -5.46 -0.75
N LEU A 73 4.57 -6.58 -0.22
CA LEU A 73 5.75 -6.65 0.64
C LEU A 73 7.02 -7.05 -0.13
N THR A 74 6.88 -7.28 -1.43
CA THR A 74 7.97 -7.72 -2.29
C THR A 74 9.02 -6.63 -2.47
N GLY A 75 10.27 -7.03 -2.56
CA GLY A 75 11.39 -6.13 -2.77
C GLY A 75 12.61 -6.63 -2.05
N ARG A 76 13.69 -5.86 -2.10
CA ARG A 76 14.90 -6.16 -1.34
C ARG A 76 14.61 -6.13 0.15
N ASP A 77 13.78 -5.21 0.55
CA ASP A 77 13.18 -5.09 1.87
C ASP A 77 11.81 -4.45 1.69
N VAL A 78 10.97 -4.52 2.71
CA VAL A 78 9.68 -3.86 2.63
C VAL A 78 9.89 -2.35 2.48
N ASP A 79 9.22 -1.75 1.50
CA ASP A 79 9.26 -0.31 1.29
C ASP A 79 8.87 0.43 2.59
N SER A 80 9.64 1.47 2.91
CA SER A 80 9.47 2.19 4.19
C SER A 80 8.08 2.84 4.31
N GLY A 81 7.58 3.42 3.24
CA GLY A 81 6.23 4.01 3.24
C GLY A 81 5.15 2.95 3.41
N THR A 82 5.30 1.82 2.73
CA THR A 82 4.39 0.67 2.87
C THR A 82 4.40 0.15 4.31
N ALA A 83 5.58 0.00 4.91
CA ALA A 83 5.71 -0.46 6.29
C ALA A 83 5.01 0.49 7.27
N ALA A 84 5.17 1.80 7.07
CA ALA A 84 4.52 2.81 7.91
C ALA A 84 2.99 2.76 7.79
N GLU A 85 2.48 2.60 6.57
CA GLU A 85 1.04 2.47 6.33
C GLU A 85 0.46 1.21 6.97
N ILE A 86 1.19 0.09 6.90
CA ILE A 86 0.81 -1.16 7.56
C ILE A 86 0.73 -0.97 9.08
N GLY A 87 1.73 -0.33 9.67
CA GLY A 87 1.75 -0.07 11.11
C GLY A 87 0.56 0.79 11.55
N TYR A 88 0.27 1.84 10.80
CA TYR A 88 -0.89 2.68 11.05
C TYR A 88 -2.19 1.88 10.95
N ALA A 89 -2.34 1.09 9.89
CA ALA A 89 -3.53 0.29 9.67
C ALA A 89 -3.75 -0.74 10.78
N PHE A 90 -2.68 -1.40 11.22
CA PHE A 90 -2.74 -2.35 12.31
C PHE A 90 -3.23 -1.70 13.61
N LYS A 91 -2.66 -0.57 13.98
CA LYS A 91 -3.05 0.15 15.20
C LYS A 91 -4.48 0.65 15.13
N SER A 92 -4.96 0.99 13.95
CA SER A 92 -6.32 1.46 13.71
C SER A 92 -7.36 0.33 13.59
N GLY A 93 -6.94 -0.92 13.73
CA GLY A 93 -7.86 -2.07 13.70
C GLY A 93 -8.32 -2.49 12.31
N LYS A 94 -7.62 -2.07 11.27
CA LYS A 94 -7.96 -2.42 9.89
C LYS A 94 -7.50 -3.85 9.56
N ARG A 95 -8.16 -4.48 8.60
CA ARG A 95 -7.72 -5.78 8.07
C ARG A 95 -6.53 -5.57 7.15
N LEU A 96 -5.54 -6.45 7.28
CA LEU A 96 -4.30 -6.36 6.51
C LEU A 96 -4.03 -7.67 5.78
N ILE A 97 -3.81 -7.57 4.47
CA ILE A 97 -3.33 -8.69 3.65
C ILE A 97 -1.95 -8.32 3.11
N GLY A 98 -0.95 -9.10 3.48
CA GLY A 98 0.40 -8.94 2.96
C GLY A 98 0.66 -9.89 1.81
N LEU A 99 1.11 -9.37 0.67
CA LEU A 99 1.45 -10.13 -0.51
C LEU A 99 2.96 -10.10 -0.74
N SER A 100 3.57 -11.26 -0.95
CA SER A 100 4.97 -11.34 -1.32
C SER A 100 5.17 -12.37 -2.43
N ALA A 101 5.76 -11.93 -3.52
CA ALA A 101 6.14 -12.82 -4.63
C ALA A 101 7.53 -13.41 -4.43
N ASN A 102 8.29 -12.93 -3.46
CA ASN A 102 9.67 -13.36 -3.22
C ASN A 102 9.73 -14.26 -2.00
N THR A 103 10.03 -15.55 -2.23
CA THR A 103 10.17 -16.55 -1.18
C THR A 103 11.63 -16.76 -0.73
N ILE A 104 12.58 -16.08 -1.39
CA ILE A 104 14.02 -16.27 -1.14
C ILE A 104 14.48 -15.50 0.10
N LYS A 105 13.93 -14.30 0.31
CA LYS A 105 14.28 -13.48 1.46
C LYS A 105 13.15 -13.43 2.46
N PRO A 106 13.44 -13.62 3.74
CA PRO A 106 12.42 -13.47 4.77
C PRO A 106 11.98 -12.00 4.87
N ILE A 107 10.70 -11.80 5.05
CA ILE A 107 10.13 -10.48 5.33
C ILE A 107 10.54 -10.09 6.76
N ASN A 108 10.77 -8.80 6.99
CA ASN A 108 11.02 -8.28 8.32
C ASN A 108 10.00 -8.84 9.31
N ASN A 109 10.46 -9.37 10.42
CA ASN A 109 9.60 -10.07 11.38
C ASN A 109 8.49 -9.20 11.96
N PHE A 110 8.77 -7.93 12.20
CA PHE A 110 7.77 -7.03 12.73
C PHE A 110 6.66 -6.75 11.71
N VAL A 111 7.05 -6.48 10.46
CA VAL A 111 6.09 -6.26 9.36
C VAL A 111 5.26 -7.53 9.13
N TRP A 112 5.91 -8.70 9.14
CA TRP A 112 5.21 -9.97 9.01
C TRP A 112 4.15 -10.14 10.09
N GLY A 113 4.49 -9.82 11.34
CA GLY A 113 3.59 -9.94 12.47
C GLY A 113 2.41 -8.96 12.46
N LEU A 114 2.55 -7.82 11.76
CA LEU A 114 1.46 -6.84 11.64
C LEU A 114 0.39 -7.28 10.64
N SER A 115 0.74 -8.15 9.71
CA SER A 115 -0.19 -8.57 8.64
C SER A 115 -1.08 -9.70 9.12
N LEU A 116 -2.36 -9.63 8.77
CA LEU A 116 -3.34 -10.65 9.15
C LEU A 116 -3.17 -11.94 8.33
N ILE A 117 -2.91 -11.78 7.03
CA ILE A 117 -2.76 -12.89 6.08
C ILE A 117 -1.53 -12.62 5.21
N HIS A 118 -0.75 -13.68 4.98
CA HIS A 118 0.42 -13.64 4.12
C HIS A 118 0.22 -14.57 2.92
N ILE A 119 0.38 -14.01 1.72
CA ILE A 119 0.24 -14.75 0.48
C ILE A 119 1.46 -14.52 -0.40
#